data_571bd1a041b0aaa3a226d2b6f54e979d
#
_entry.id   571bd1a041b0aaa3a226d2b6f54e979d
#
_cell.length_a   1.000
_cell.length_b   1.000
_cell.length_c   1.000
_cell.angle_alpha   90.00
_cell.angle_beta   90.00
_cell.angle_gamma   90.00
#
_symmetry.space_group_name_H-M   'P 1'
#
loop_
_entity.id
_entity.type
_entity.pdbx_description
1 polymer ?
#
loop_
_entity_poly.entity_id
_entity_poly.type
_entity_poly.pdbx_seq_one_letter_code
_entity_poly.pdbx_strand_id
1 'polypeptide(L)'
;MPYQPYITGVWYNKDLWEEAGLTEQDIPDTWEKLIRVCRKIKNSDSGLSAMTCDEEYVNLLYGYQLARYLGQEKVQQLIRNCTWSQIPQAKEAADDIRILFFAGYMSQSAPAQHPEGQDEVGDGEAVMVLQGSWVPNEVTEATESVDSWGFFPWPAVKAGTDGTEGVMVGAQGFGVTKDSQMKQEAFDFAYSICTGETDMKMTDAVNSIPADTDNTQWPEVLADAVPYMKEMSKPYMWAAGLEADPDYKEQIQSELLKLTRLEETSDEFIENLSNMK
;
A
#
# COMPACT_ATOMS: atom_id res chain seq x y z
N MET A 1 11.95 13.92 -14.35
CA MET A 1 11.33 14.91 -13.46
C MET A 1 10.26 14.18 -12.64
N PRO A 2 10.27 14.19 -11.30
CA PRO A 2 9.23 13.59 -10.50
C PRO A 2 7.89 14.30 -10.73
N TYR A 3 6.82 13.52 -10.67
CA TYR A 3 5.45 13.95 -10.86
C TYR A 3 4.54 13.06 -10.00
N GLN A 4 3.54 13.63 -9.36
CA GLN A 4 2.65 12.92 -8.44
C GLN A 4 3.41 11.98 -7.48
N PRO A 5 4.17 12.50 -6.52
CA PRO A 5 4.72 11.71 -5.45
C PRO A 5 3.60 10.98 -4.71
N TYR A 6 3.91 9.80 -4.15
CA TYR A 6 2.94 9.04 -3.39
C TYR A 6 3.57 8.43 -2.13
N ILE A 7 2.72 8.19 -1.16
CA ILE A 7 2.97 7.38 0.02
C ILE A 7 1.96 6.23 0.04
N THR A 8 2.40 5.05 0.45
CA THR A 8 1.48 3.92 0.64
C THR A 8 1.33 3.58 2.12
N GLY A 9 0.17 3.09 2.47
CA GLY A 9 -0.18 2.69 3.83
C GLY A 9 -1.63 2.24 3.88
N VAL A 10 -2.16 2.12 5.06
CA VAL A 10 -3.57 1.76 5.25
C VAL A 10 -4.42 3.03 5.23
N TRP A 11 -5.28 3.12 4.23
CA TRP A 11 -6.33 4.11 4.13
C TRP A 11 -7.62 3.54 4.71
N TYR A 12 -8.36 4.35 5.43
CA TYR A 12 -9.62 3.90 6.04
C TYR A 12 -10.69 4.98 5.96
N ASN A 13 -11.93 4.55 5.83
CA ASN A 13 -13.10 5.41 5.92
C ASN A 13 -13.38 5.70 7.40
N LYS A 14 -13.27 6.98 7.81
CA LYS A 14 -13.44 7.41 9.21
C LYS A 14 -14.85 7.18 9.73
N ASP A 15 -15.86 7.30 8.87
CA ASP A 15 -17.25 7.09 9.29
C ASP A 15 -17.51 5.60 9.58
N LEU A 16 -17.03 4.70 8.72
CA LEU A 16 -17.11 3.26 8.96
C LEU A 16 -16.26 2.80 10.16
N TRP A 17 -15.12 3.47 10.38
CA TRP A 17 -14.29 3.25 11.56
C TRP A 17 -15.04 3.54 12.85
N GLU A 18 -15.73 4.69 12.91
CA GLU A 18 -16.57 5.08 14.04
C GLU A 18 -17.80 4.18 14.18
N GLU A 19 -18.45 3.79 13.07
CA GLU A 19 -19.59 2.84 13.07
C GLU A 19 -19.20 1.49 13.69
N ALA A 20 -17.97 1.02 13.40
CA ALA A 20 -17.43 -0.20 14.03
C ALA A 20 -17.05 0.00 15.51
N GLY A 21 -17.31 1.17 16.08
CA GLY A 21 -17.01 1.52 17.47
C GLY A 21 -15.54 1.76 17.76
N LEU A 22 -14.75 2.13 16.74
CA LEU A 22 -13.33 2.47 16.84
C LEU A 22 -13.15 3.98 17.00
N THR A 23 -12.01 4.37 17.55
CA THR A 23 -11.60 5.76 17.79
C THR A 23 -10.16 5.98 17.32
N GLU A 24 -9.67 7.20 17.33
CA GLU A 24 -8.26 7.51 17.04
C GLU A 24 -7.27 6.74 17.94
N GLN A 25 -7.67 6.36 19.14
CA GLN A 25 -6.82 5.58 20.05
C GLN A 25 -6.65 4.12 19.62
N ASP A 26 -7.51 3.65 18.72
CA ASP A 26 -7.45 2.29 18.17
C ASP A 26 -6.51 2.20 16.96
N ILE A 27 -5.98 3.33 16.42
CA ILE A 27 -5.04 3.33 15.28
C ILE A 27 -3.86 2.38 15.57
N PRO A 28 -3.66 1.35 14.73
CA PRO A 28 -2.68 0.32 15.04
C PRO A 28 -1.26 0.71 14.58
N ASP A 29 -0.31 0.70 15.51
CA ASP A 29 1.13 0.87 15.27
C ASP A 29 1.89 -0.47 15.23
N THR A 30 1.22 -1.56 15.66
CA THR A 30 1.77 -2.92 15.65
C THR A 30 0.81 -3.91 15.01
N TRP A 31 1.37 -5.01 14.46
CA TRP A 31 0.61 -6.10 13.85
C TRP A 31 -0.47 -6.66 14.78
N GLU A 32 -0.12 -6.87 16.03
CA GLU A 32 -1.07 -7.39 17.02
C GLU A 32 -2.23 -6.41 17.30
N LYS A 33 -1.97 -5.09 17.19
CA LYS A 33 -3.05 -4.10 17.27
C LYS A 33 -3.93 -4.14 16.03
N LEU A 34 -3.35 -4.25 14.82
CA LEU A 34 -4.13 -4.39 13.58
C LEU A 34 -5.05 -5.61 13.64
N ILE A 35 -4.53 -6.76 14.06
CA ILE A 35 -5.35 -7.97 14.23
C ILE A 35 -6.47 -7.77 15.26
N ARG A 36 -6.23 -6.99 16.34
CA ARG A 36 -7.29 -6.64 17.31
C ARG A 36 -8.36 -5.73 16.70
N VAL A 37 -7.95 -4.75 15.92
CA VAL A 37 -8.86 -3.86 15.16
C VAL A 37 -9.69 -4.68 14.20
N CYS A 38 -9.08 -5.50 13.36
CA CYS A 38 -9.80 -6.37 12.42
C CYS A 38 -10.82 -7.28 13.13
N ARG A 39 -10.43 -7.84 14.29
CA ARG A 39 -11.34 -8.66 15.10
C ARG A 39 -12.49 -7.84 15.69
N LYS A 40 -12.24 -6.60 16.11
CA LYS A 40 -13.27 -5.71 16.67
C LYS A 40 -14.29 -5.36 15.59
N ILE A 41 -13.85 -5.00 14.39
CA ILE A 41 -14.72 -4.73 13.24
C ILE A 41 -15.55 -5.97 12.90
N LYS A 42 -14.90 -7.12 12.69
CA LYS A 42 -15.59 -8.38 12.35
C LYS A 42 -16.65 -8.80 13.37
N ASN A 43 -16.43 -8.51 14.65
CA ASN A 43 -17.34 -8.88 15.74
C ASN A 43 -18.32 -7.75 16.11
N SER A 44 -18.29 -6.61 15.44
CA SER A 44 -19.28 -5.56 15.59
C SER A 44 -20.59 -5.96 14.91
N ASP A 45 -21.68 -5.29 15.28
CA ASP A 45 -22.99 -5.51 14.65
C ASP A 45 -23.12 -4.79 13.29
N SER A 46 -22.05 -4.14 12.80
CA SER A 46 -22.07 -3.37 11.55
C SER A 46 -22.18 -4.25 10.30
N GLY A 47 -21.68 -5.48 10.36
CA GLY A 47 -21.59 -6.37 9.19
C GLY A 47 -20.45 -6.05 8.23
N LEU A 48 -19.60 -5.09 8.58
CA LEU A 48 -18.48 -4.63 7.75
C LEU A 48 -17.33 -5.64 7.71
N SER A 49 -16.63 -5.70 6.57
CA SER A 49 -15.32 -6.32 6.45
C SER A 49 -14.25 -5.38 7.02
N ALA A 50 -13.24 -5.95 7.70
CA ALA A 50 -12.20 -5.10 8.27
C ALA A 50 -11.30 -4.49 7.21
N MET A 51 -10.93 -5.29 6.21
CA MET A 51 -10.03 -4.87 5.12
C MET A 51 -10.50 -5.43 3.78
N THR A 52 -10.05 -4.79 2.73
CA THR A 52 -10.16 -5.28 1.35
C THR A 52 -8.82 -5.12 0.62
N CYS A 53 -8.68 -5.72 -0.55
CA CYS A 53 -7.57 -5.47 -1.48
C CYS A 53 -7.91 -5.91 -2.89
N ASP A 54 -7.23 -5.32 -3.87
CA ASP A 54 -7.24 -5.74 -5.26
C ASP A 54 -6.12 -6.76 -5.55
N GLU A 55 -6.33 -7.62 -6.56
CA GLU A 55 -5.33 -8.60 -7.02
C GLU A 55 -3.99 -7.96 -7.38
N GLU A 56 -4.02 -6.75 -7.94
CA GLU A 56 -2.82 -6.02 -8.35
C GLU A 56 -1.94 -5.58 -7.17
N TYR A 57 -2.50 -5.53 -5.96
CA TYR A 57 -1.81 -5.02 -4.77
C TYR A 57 -1.48 -6.09 -3.72
N VAL A 58 -1.68 -7.38 -4.02
CA VAL A 58 -1.27 -8.46 -3.09
C VAL A 58 0.25 -8.46 -2.83
N ASN A 59 1.05 -8.07 -3.84
CA ASN A 59 2.49 -7.90 -3.70
C ASN A 59 2.84 -6.80 -2.67
N LEU A 60 2.00 -5.78 -2.55
CA LEU A 60 2.17 -4.70 -1.59
C LEU A 60 1.98 -5.20 -0.15
N LEU A 61 0.94 -6.01 0.10
CA LEU A 61 0.66 -6.64 1.40
C LEU A 61 1.88 -7.46 1.88
N TYR A 62 2.31 -8.41 1.05
CA TYR A 62 3.44 -9.28 1.41
C TYR A 62 4.76 -8.52 1.48
N GLY A 63 5.00 -7.60 0.56
CA GLY A 63 6.21 -6.77 0.52
C GLY A 63 6.36 -5.92 1.78
N TYR A 64 5.29 -5.30 2.26
CA TYR A 64 5.32 -4.56 3.52
C TYR A 64 5.62 -5.46 4.70
N GLN A 65 4.91 -6.58 4.81
CA GLN A 65 5.10 -7.49 5.94
C GLN A 65 6.53 -8.03 5.97
N LEU A 66 7.05 -8.43 4.80
CA LEU A 66 8.42 -8.92 4.66
C LEU A 66 9.45 -7.84 5.03
N ALA A 67 9.23 -6.59 4.59
CA ALA A 67 10.11 -5.46 4.93
C ALA A 67 10.08 -5.12 6.42
N ARG A 68 8.95 -5.29 7.11
CA ARG A 68 8.88 -5.15 8.57
C ARG A 68 9.80 -6.14 9.29
N TYR A 69 9.81 -7.40 8.85
CA TYR A 69 10.69 -8.41 9.43
C TYR A 69 12.16 -8.19 9.10
N LEU A 70 12.48 -7.87 7.86
CA LEU A 70 13.86 -7.94 7.34
C LEU A 70 14.53 -6.59 7.13
N GLY A 71 13.76 -5.53 6.88
CA GLY A 71 14.23 -4.27 6.31
C GLY A 71 14.44 -4.36 4.79
N GLN A 72 14.34 -3.22 4.11
CA GLN A 72 14.37 -3.12 2.64
C GLN A 72 15.58 -3.80 2.00
N GLU A 73 16.78 -3.59 2.56
CA GLU A 73 18.01 -4.12 1.97
C GLU A 73 18.06 -5.65 1.96
N LYS A 74 17.64 -6.29 3.07
CA LYS A 74 17.61 -7.76 3.15
C LYS A 74 16.54 -8.37 2.28
N VAL A 75 15.39 -7.69 2.10
CA VAL A 75 14.37 -8.12 1.13
C VAL A 75 14.95 -8.16 -0.28
N GLN A 76 15.66 -7.12 -0.69
CA GLN A 76 16.30 -7.10 -2.00
C GLN A 76 17.39 -8.18 -2.15
N GLN A 77 18.14 -8.49 -1.09
CA GLN A 77 19.11 -9.58 -1.10
C GLN A 77 18.42 -10.93 -1.23
N LEU A 78 17.33 -11.15 -0.51
CA LEU A 78 16.50 -12.35 -0.57
C LEU A 78 16.00 -12.61 -2.00
N ILE A 79 15.43 -11.57 -2.64
CA ILE A 79 14.93 -11.66 -4.02
C ILE A 79 16.08 -11.99 -4.99
N ARG A 80 17.17 -11.20 -4.97
CA ARG A 80 18.30 -11.40 -5.89
C ARG A 80 18.95 -12.78 -5.78
N ASN A 81 18.99 -13.34 -4.58
CA ASN A 81 19.66 -14.61 -4.31
C ASN A 81 18.70 -15.81 -4.30
N CYS A 82 17.39 -15.56 -4.42
CA CYS A 82 16.35 -16.60 -4.34
C CYS A 82 16.48 -17.50 -3.10
N THR A 83 16.72 -16.89 -1.92
CA THR A 83 17.02 -17.61 -0.67
C THR A 83 15.80 -17.75 0.25
N TRP A 84 14.60 -17.85 -0.33
CA TRP A 84 13.32 -17.84 0.39
C TRP A 84 13.24 -18.89 1.50
N SER A 85 13.58 -20.14 1.21
CA SER A 85 13.55 -21.23 2.19
C SER A 85 14.63 -21.13 3.29
N GLN A 86 15.62 -20.26 3.10
CA GLN A 86 16.71 -20.07 4.06
C GLN A 86 16.40 -18.96 5.09
N ILE A 87 15.34 -18.20 4.87
CA ILE A 87 14.96 -17.02 5.67
C ILE A 87 13.60 -17.31 6.35
N PRO A 88 13.57 -17.71 7.63
CA PRO A 88 12.32 -18.05 8.32
C PRO A 88 11.28 -16.91 8.31
N GLN A 89 11.74 -15.65 8.36
CA GLN A 89 10.88 -14.48 8.33
C GLN A 89 10.07 -14.34 7.02
N ALA A 90 10.53 -14.93 5.92
CA ALA A 90 9.74 -14.97 4.68
C ALA A 90 8.45 -15.79 4.88
N LYS A 91 8.55 -16.93 5.59
CA LYS A 91 7.39 -17.73 5.94
C LYS A 91 6.53 -17.03 7.00
N GLU A 92 7.13 -16.42 8.02
CA GLU A 92 6.39 -15.67 9.04
C GLU A 92 5.56 -14.55 8.42
N ALA A 93 6.12 -13.82 7.45
CA ALA A 93 5.39 -12.80 6.69
C ALA A 93 4.23 -13.40 5.88
N ALA A 94 4.43 -14.57 5.27
CA ALA A 94 3.37 -15.27 4.54
C ALA A 94 2.25 -15.77 5.48
N ASP A 95 2.61 -16.30 6.64
CA ASP A 95 1.64 -16.72 7.68
C ASP A 95 0.80 -15.53 8.16
N ASP A 96 1.42 -14.37 8.38
CA ASP A 96 0.74 -13.15 8.77
C ASP A 96 -0.25 -12.66 7.70
N ILE A 97 0.16 -12.62 6.44
CA ILE A 97 -0.76 -12.21 5.37
C ILE A 97 -1.89 -13.24 5.23
N ARG A 98 -1.58 -14.52 5.23
CA ARG A 98 -2.57 -15.58 5.13
C ARG A 98 -3.63 -15.53 6.25
N ILE A 99 -3.25 -15.11 7.48
CA ILE A 99 -4.20 -15.02 8.59
C ILE A 99 -5.28 -13.95 8.36
N LEU A 100 -5.01 -12.87 7.62
CA LEU A 100 -6.02 -11.87 7.29
C LEU A 100 -7.21 -12.49 6.52
N PHE A 101 -6.90 -13.37 5.58
CA PHE A 101 -7.90 -14.07 4.77
C PHE A 101 -8.52 -15.24 5.54
N PHE A 102 -7.70 -16.09 6.14
CA PHE A 102 -8.17 -17.28 6.88
C PHE A 102 -9.09 -16.93 8.06
N ALA A 103 -8.78 -15.86 8.78
CA ALA A 103 -9.61 -15.41 9.89
C ALA A 103 -10.85 -14.63 9.42
N GLY A 104 -11.01 -14.39 8.10
CA GLY A 104 -12.13 -13.63 7.52
C GLY A 104 -12.10 -12.17 7.98
N TYR A 105 -10.94 -11.53 7.98
CA TYR A 105 -10.78 -10.11 8.20
C TYR A 105 -10.82 -9.33 6.87
N MET A 106 -10.46 -10.00 5.78
CA MET A 106 -10.64 -9.48 4.43
C MET A 106 -12.09 -9.67 3.97
N SER A 107 -12.55 -8.83 3.04
CA SER A 107 -13.84 -9.00 2.39
C SER A 107 -13.91 -10.33 1.64
N GLN A 108 -15.12 -10.78 1.32
CA GLN A 108 -15.31 -12.08 0.65
C GLN A 108 -14.83 -12.07 -0.80
N SER A 109 -14.85 -10.92 -1.44
CA SER A 109 -14.37 -10.72 -2.81
C SER A 109 -12.84 -10.60 -2.87
N ALA A 110 -12.18 -10.18 -1.76
CA ALA A 110 -10.74 -9.93 -1.74
C ALA A 110 -9.89 -11.21 -1.86
N PRO A 111 -8.84 -11.19 -2.69
CA PRO A 111 -8.46 -10.08 -3.57
C PRO A 111 -9.38 -10.01 -4.79
N ALA A 112 -9.93 -8.83 -5.06
CA ALA A 112 -10.86 -8.57 -6.15
C ALA A 112 -10.15 -8.01 -7.39
N GLN A 113 -10.84 -7.97 -8.52
CA GLN A 113 -10.31 -7.30 -9.70
C GLN A 113 -10.29 -5.77 -9.47
N HIS A 114 -9.15 -5.13 -9.77
CA HIS A 114 -9.05 -3.68 -9.64
C HIS A 114 -10.03 -2.95 -10.59
N PRO A 115 -10.78 -1.92 -10.15
CA PRO A 115 -10.74 -1.27 -8.83
C PRO A 115 -11.77 -1.81 -7.81
N GLU A 116 -12.44 -2.92 -8.10
CA GLU A 116 -13.57 -3.43 -7.31
C GLU A 116 -13.23 -3.59 -5.81
N GLY A 117 -11.98 -4.00 -5.49
CA GLY A 117 -11.57 -4.16 -4.10
C GLY A 117 -11.48 -2.84 -3.36
N GLN A 118 -10.82 -1.83 -3.92
CA GLN A 118 -10.72 -0.51 -3.26
C GLN A 118 -12.09 0.17 -3.16
N ASP A 119 -12.98 -0.03 -4.13
CA ASP A 119 -14.30 0.60 -4.18
C ASP A 119 -15.22 0.10 -3.05
N GLU A 120 -15.00 -1.12 -2.51
CA GLU A 120 -15.72 -1.62 -1.33
C GLU A 120 -15.63 -0.69 -0.11
N VAL A 121 -14.55 0.13 0.00
CA VAL A 121 -14.43 1.12 1.07
C VAL A 121 -15.40 2.28 0.84
N GLY A 122 -15.58 2.69 -0.41
CA GLY A 122 -16.55 3.70 -0.80
C GLY A 122 -17.99 3.22 -0.72
N ASP A 123 -18.23 1.98 -1.10
CA ASP A 123 -19.54 1.34 -1.07
C ASP A 123 -20.03 1.00 0.36
N GLY A 124 -19.15 1.19 1.36
CA GLY A 124 -19.49 0.94 2.75
C GLY A 124 -19.48 -0.54 3.13
N GLU A 125 -18.71 -1.37 2.44
CA GLU A 125 -18.61 -2.80 2.67
C GLU A 125 -17.35 -3.20 3.45
N ALA A 126 -16.25 -2.41 3.28
CA ALA A 126 -14.99 -2.60 3.99
C ALA A 126 -14.50 -1.30 4.64
N VAL A 127 -13.83 -1.42 5.79
CA VAL A 127 -13.36 -0.24 6.54
C VAL A 127 -12.03 0.27 6.02
N MET A 128 -11.11 -0.61 5.62
CA MET A 128 -9.71 -0.29 5.34
C MET A 128 -9.21 -0.95 4.04
N VAL A 129 -8.25 -0.29 3.39
CA VAL A 129 -7.48 -0.82 2.26
C VAL A 129 -6.00 -0.43 2.36
N LEU A 130 -5.08 -1.36 2.05
CA LEU A 130 -3.66 -1.03 1.91
C LEU A 130 -3.39 -0.59 0.48
N GLN A 131 -3.09 0.70 0.29
CA GLN A 131 -2.98 1.31 -1.03
C GLN A 131 -2.13 2.60 -1.01
N GLY A 132 -2.01 3.24 -2.16
CA GLY A 132 -1.34 4.54 -2.30
C GLY A 132 -2.24 5.75 -2.04
N SER A 133 -1.60 6.92 -1.95
CA SER A 133 -2.29 8.19 -1.68
C SER A 133 -3.21 8.69 -2.80
N TRP A 134 -3.42 7.94 -3.84
CA TRP A 134 -4.43 8.16 -4.89
C TRP A 134 -5.81 7.61 -4.53
N VAL A 135 -5.89 6.60 -3.65
CA VAL A 135 -7.14 5.92 -3.28
C VAL A 135 -8.24 6.86 -2.81
N PRO A 136 -7.99 7.86 -1.94
CA PRO A 136 -9.03 8.77 -1.54
C PRO A 136 -9.72 9.47 -2.71
N ASN A 137 -8.95 9.85 -3.75
CA ASN A 137 -9.52 10.49 -4.93
C ASN A 137 -10.28 9.49 -5.82
N GLU A 138 -9.65 8.35 -6.14
CA GLU A 138 -10.22 7.34 -7.05
C GLU A 138 -11.53 6.76 -6.51
N VAL A 139 -11.55 6.38 -5.23
CA VAL A 139 -12.75 5.82 -4.59
C VAL A 139 -13.85 6.87 -4.44
N THR A 140 -13.52 8.10 -4.06
CA THR A 140 -14.51 9.18 -3.95
C THR A 140 -15.11 9.53 -5.31
N GLU A 141 -14.31 9.56 -6.38
CA GLU A 141 -14.80 9.78 -7.75
C GLU A 141 -15.71 8.63 -8.23
N ALA A 142 -15.38 7.38 -7.87
CA ALA A 142 -16.12 6.21 -8.32
C ALA A 142 -17.46 6.02 -7.56
N THR A 143 -17.47 6.26 -6.24
CA THR A 143 -18.59 5.90 -5.36
C THR A 143 -19.40 7.10 -4.87
N GLU A 144 -18.86 8.33 -4.99
CA GLU A 144 -19.45 9.60 -4.50
C GLU A 144 -19.82 9.57 -2.99
N SER A 145 -19.16 8.71 -2.20
CA SER A 145 -19.65 8.34 -0.87
C SER A 145 -18.70 8.58 0.30
N VAL A 146 -17.40 8.81 0.08
CA VAL A 146 -16.43 8.97 1.16
C VAL A 146 -15.87 10.38 1.18
N ASP A 147 -16.27 11.16 2.21
CA ASP A 147 -15.78 12.51 2.43
C ASP A 147 -14.63 12.57 3.45
N SER A 148 -14.43 11.53 4.25
CA SER A 148 -13.50 11.56 5.38
C SER A 148 -12.59 10.32 5.40
N TRP A 149 -11.34 10.53 4.96
CA TRP A 149 -10.31 9.51 4.95
C TRP A 149 -9.34 9.66 6.12
N GLY A 150 -8.91 8.53 6.66
CA GLY A 150 -7.79 8.44 7.58
C GLY A 150 -6.64 7.62 7.00
N PHE A 151 -5.47 7.77 7.58
CA PHE A 151 -4.25 7.09 7.15
C PHE A 151 -3.41 6.64 8.33
N PHE A 152 -2.82 5.45 8.23
CA PHE A 152 -1.71 5.02 9.07
C PHE A 152 -0.74 4.12 8.29
N PRO A 153 0.57 4.14 8.63
CA PRO A 153 1.54 3.27 7.99
C PRO A 153 1.26 1.81 8.31
N TRP A 154 1.67 0.89 7.42
CA TRP A 154 1.62 -0.54 7.75
C TRP A 154 2.29 -0.80 9.09
N PRO A 155 1.66 -1.54 10.02
CA PRO A 155 2.14 -1.66 11.39
C PRO A 155 3.46 -2.41 11.52
N ALA A 156 4.18 -2.16 12.61
CA ALA A 156 5.40 -2.88 12.96
C ALA A 156 5.09 -4.32 13.42
N VAL A 157 6.02 -5.25 13.19
CA VAL A 157 5.92 -6.63 13.68
C VAL A 157 6.81 -6.83 14.91
N LYS A 158 6.41 -7.73 15.77
CA LYS A 158 7.22 -8.08 16.96
C LYS A 158 8.55 -8.69 16.51
N ALA A 159 9.64 -8.21 17.08
CA ALA A 159 11.01 -8.59 16.72
C ALA A 159 11.37 -8.30 15.24
N GLY A 160 10.64 -7.40 14.58
CA GLY A 160 10.99 -6.90 13.26
C GLY A 160 12.20 -5.97 13.26
N THR A 161 12.72 -5.73 12.07
CA THR A 161 13.86 -4.82 11.86
C THR A 161 13.40 -3.37 11.80
N ASP A 162 12.23 -3.11 11.21
CA ASP A 162 11.72 -1.77 10.94
C ASP A 162 10.33 -1.57 11.56
N GLY A 163 10.12 -0.37 12.09
CA GLY A 163 8.84 0.11 12.60
C GLY A 163 8.05 0.90 11.56
N THR A 164 7.13 1.73 12.04
CA THR A 164 6.27 2.59 11.20
C THR A 164 7.03 3.72 10.48
N GLU A 165 8.29 3.97 10.82
CA GLU A 165 9.19 4.87 10.09
C GLU A 165 9.61 4.33 8.72
N GLY A 166 9.38 3.04 8.44
CA GLY A 166 9.57 2.41 7.14
C GLY A 166 8.31 2.56 6.30
N VAL A 167 8.36 3.33 5.21
CA VAL A 167 7.19 3.62 4.39
C VAL A 167 7.55 3.49 2.90
N MET A 168 6.68 2.86 2.13
CA MET A 168 6.83 2.82 0.68
C MET A 168 6.43 4.15 0.09
N VAL A 169 7.38 4.77 -0.57
CA VAL A 169 7.19 6.07 -1.25
C VAL A 169 7.79 6.01 -2.63
N GLY A 170 7.26 6.82 -3.51
CA GLY A 170 7.76 6.95 -4.86
C GLY A 170 7.15 8.15 -5.56
N ALA A 171 7.36 8.23 -6.85
CA ALA A 171 6.75 9.22 -7.72
C ALA A 171 6.63 8.64 -9.13
N GLN A 172 5.64 9.07 -9.87
CA GLN A 172 5.65 8.95 -11.30
C GLN A 172 6.68 9.92 -11.88
N GLY A 173 7.02 9.83 -13.13
CA GLY A 173 8.05 10.67 -13.71
C GLY A 173 7.83 11.00 -15.17
N PHE A 174 8.11 12.24 -15.52
CA PHE A 174 8.26 12.63 -16.92
C PHE A 174 9.71 12.40 -17.36
N GLY A 175 9.86 11.76 -18.52
CA GLY A 175 11.13 11.58 -19.20
C GLY A 175 11.10 12.13 -20.63
N VAL A 176 12.19 12.75 -21.04
CA VAL A 176 12.37 13.16 -22.43
C VAL A 176 13.06 12.05 -23.19
N THR A 177 12.46 11.59 -24.29
CA THR A 177 13.03 10.51 -25.11
C THR A 177 14.39 10.93 -25.70
N LYS A 178 15.31 9.97 -25.77
CA LYS A 178 16.67 10.19 -26.29
C LYS A 178 16.69 10.82 -27.68
N ASP A 179 15.74 10.42 -28.54
CA ASP A 179 15.71 10.79 -29.96
C ASP A 179 14.83 12.03 -30.24
N SER A 180 14.23 12.64 -29.20
CA SER A 180 13.48 13.88 -29.36
C SER A 180 14.35 14.98 -30.00
N GLN A 181 13.77 15.69 -30.97
CA GLN A 181 14.41 16.88 -31.58
C GLN A 181 14.09 18.17 -30.80
N MET A 182 13.16 18.08 -29.81
CA MET A 182 12.71 19.21 -28.99
C MET A 182 12.94 18.90 -27.50
N LYS A 183 14.20 18.56 -27.14
CA LYS A 183 14.50 18.10 -25.78
C LYS A 183 14.35 19.20 -24.73
N GLN A 184 14.74 20.42 -25.07
CA GLN A 184 14.64 21.56 -24.17
C GLN A 184 13.19 21.93 -23.94
N GLU A 185 12.40 22.02 -24.99
CA GLU A 185 10.98 22.38 -24.93
C GLU A 185 10.18 21.30 -24.16
N ALA A 186 10.51 20.02 -24.37
CA ALA A 186 9.90 18.92 -23.64
C ALA A 186 10.26 18.95 -22.15
N PHE A 187 11.50 19.29 -21.83
CA PHE A 187 11.94 19.48 -20.44
C PHE A 187 11.24 20.68 -19.80
N ASP A 188 11.21 21.83 -20.48
CA ASP A 188 10.56 23.05 -19.99
C ASP A 188 9.06 22.84 -19.76
N PHE A 189 8.41 22.08 -20.64
CA PHE A 189 7.01 21.68 -20.45
C PHE A 189 6.82 20.81 -19.21
N ALA A 190 7.61 19.74 -19.06
CA ALA A 190 7.56 18.87 -17.87
C ALA A 190 7.86 19.67 -16.59
N TYR A 191 8.85 20.58 -16.65
CA TYR A 191 9.18 21.44 -15.52
C TYR A 191 8.00 22.35 -15.12
N SER A 192 7.34 22.96 -16.10
CA SER A 192 6.20 23.84 -15.85
C SER A 192 4.98 23.14 -15.24
N ILE A 193 4.84 21.83 -15.44
CA ILE A 193 3.78 21.01 -14.83
C ILE A 193 4.12 20.67 -13.39
N CYS A 194 5.39 20.32 -13.12
CA CYS A 194 5.84 19.79 -11.83
C CYS A 194 6.26 20.89 -10.83
N THR A 195 6.04 22.17 -11.13
CA THR A 195 6.51 23.26 -10.27
C THR A 195 5.50 24.40 -10.16
N GLY A 196 5.59 25.13 -9.03
CA GLY A 196 4.87 26.37 -8.76
C GLY A 196 3.33 26.21 -8.79
N GLU A 197 2.68 27.22 -9.38
CA GLU A 197 1.21 27.31 -9.40
C GLU A 197 0.55 26.18 -10.21
N THR A 198 1.21 25.67 -11.25
CA THR A 198 0.65 24.59 -12.07
C THR A 198 0.62 23.28 -11.29
N ASP A 199 1.70 22.95 -10.57
CA ASP A 199 1.77 21.79 -9.69
C ASP A 199 0.69 21.86 -8.61
N MET A 200 0.49 23.02 -7.97
CA MET A 200 -0.59 23.21 -7.00
C MET A 200 -1.99 22.99 -7.59
N LYS A 201 -2.26 23.55 -8.77
CA LYS A 201 -3.56 23.36 -9.43
C LYS A 201 -3.83 21.89 -9.78
N MET A 202 -2.80 21.15 -10.19
CA MET A 202 -2.93 19.73 -10.46
C MET A 202 -3.13 18.94 -9.17
N THR A 203 -2.37 19.29 -8.13
CA THR A 203 -2.50 18.72 -6.79
C THR A 203 -3.92 18.85 -6.25
N ASP A 204 -4.49 20.06 -6.33
CA ASP A 204 -5.86 20.33 -5.87
C ASP A 204 -6.91 19.61 -6.72
N ALA A 205 -6.68 19.49 -8.04
CA ALA A 205 -7.64 18.88 -8.95
C ALA A 205 -7.82 17.37 -8.77
N VAL A 206 -6.78 16.68 -8.32
CA VAL A 206 -6.80 15.20 -8.17
C VAL A 206 -6.37 14.74 -6.76
N ASN A 207 -6.41 15.64 -5.78
CA ASN A 207 -6.04 15.36 -4.39
C ASN A 207 -4.70 14.61 -4.26
N SER A 208 -3.69 15.00 -5.04
CA SER A 208 -2.37 14.36 -5.04
C SER A 208 -1.36 15.10 -4.14
N ILE A 209 -0.23 14.47 -3.87
CA ILE A 209 0.90 15.12 -3.19
C ILE A 209 1.59 16.06 -4.20
N PRO A 210 1.90 17.33 -3.84
CA PRO A 210 2.65 18.23 -4.72
C PRO A 210 4.04 17.68 -5.03
N ALA A 211 4.46 17.84 -6.30
CA ALA A 211 5.80 17.44 -6.73
C ALA A 211 6.85 18.50 -6.38
N ASP A 212 6.46 19.76 -6.35
CA ASP A 212 7.31 20.87 -5.94
C ASP A 212 7.40 20.94 -4.41
N THR A 213 8.60 20.79 -3.86
CA THR A 213 8.84 20.83 -2.41
C THR A 213 8.60 22.18 -1.78
N ASP A 214 8.53 23.26 -2.57
CA ASP A 214 8.16 24.59 -2.11
C ASP A 214 6.64 24.72 -1.88
N ASN A 215 5.85 23.84 -2.48
CA ASN A 215 4.42 23.72 -2.27
C ASN A 215 4.14 22.90 -0.99
N THR A 216 3.94 23.59 0.12
CA THR A 216 3.78 22.94 1.44
C THR A 216 2.32 22.67 1.84
N GLN A 217 1.37 23.12 1.05
CA GLN A 217 -0.06 22.87 1.26
C GLN A 217 -0.46 21.58 0.54
N TRP A 218 -0.97 20.63 1.31
CA TRP A 218 -1.50 19.38 0.78
C TRP A 218 -3.02 19.38 0.86
N PRO A 219 -3.72 18.68 -0.03
CA PRO A 219 -5.16 18.46 0.09
C PRO A 219 -5.54 17.92 1.46
N GLU A 220 -6.66 18.38 2.00
CA GLU A 220 -7.13 18.03 3.35
C GLU A 220 -7.30 16.50 3.52
N VAL A 221 -7.75 15.82 2.47
CA VAL A 221 -7.94 14.38 2.44
C VAL A 221 -6.64 13.59 2.71
N LEU A 222 -5.47 14.19 2.47
CA LEU A 222 -4.14 13.61 2.71
C LEU A 222 -3.52 14.05 4.06
N ALA A 223 -4.23 14.84 4.88
CA ALA A 223 -3.67 15.46 6.08
C ALA A 223 -3.04 14.43 7.04
N ASP A 224 -3.68 13.27 7.23
CA ASP A 224 -3.18 12.21 8.12
C ASP A 224 -1.90 11.53 7.60
N ALA A 225 -1.61 11.60 6.29
CA ALA A 225 -0.39 11.04 5.69
C ALA A 225 0.83 11.99 5.78
N VAL A 226 0.59 13.31 5.93
CA VAL A 226 1.65 14.34 5.95
C VAL A 226 2.74 14.07 6.99
N PRO A 227 2.42 13.77 8.27
CA PRO A 227 3.46 13.53 9.28
C PRO A 227 4.37 12.36 8.88
N TYR A 228 3.79 11.27 8.39
CA TYR A 228 4.54 10.07 8.03
C TYR A 228 5.45 10.29 6.81
N MET A 229 5.01 11.07 5.83
CA MET A 229 5.85 11.44 4.70
C MET A 229 7.03 12.33 5.12
N LYS A 230 6.81 13.24 6.09
CA LYS A 230 7.86 14.14 6.59
C LYS A 230 8.83 13.48 7.56
N GLU A 231 8.37 12.52 8.34
CA GLU A 231 9.11 11.87 9.42
C GLU A 231 9.72 10.53 9.02
N MET A 232 9.40 10.01 7.81
CA MET A 232 9.98 8.76 7.36
C MET A 232 11.50 8.83 7.34
N SER A 233 12.13 7.82 7.87
CA SER A 233 13.59 7.68 7.87
C SER A 233 14.07 6.48 7.05
N LYS A 234 13.14 5.62 6.64
CA LYS A 234 13.41 4.40 5.88
C LYS A 234 12.46 4.30 4.68
N PRO A 235 12.80 4.93 3.55
CA PRO A 235 11.99 4.80 2.34
C PRO A 235 12.10 3.38 1.78
N TYR A 236 10.97 2.76 1.49
CA TYR A 236 10.90 1.48 0.82
C TYR A 236 10.60 1.66 -0.66
N MET A 237 11.14 0.78 -1.48
CA MET A 237 10.72 0.62 -2.87
C MET A 237 9.30 0.05 -2.91
N TRP A 238 8.61 0.26 -4.04
CA TRP A 238 7.32 -0.37 -4.32
C TRP A 238 7.36 -1.87 -4.06
N ALA A 239 6.36 -2.37 -3.34
CA ALA A 239 6.25 -3.76 -2.89
C ALA A 239 7.57 -4.33 -2.31
N ALA A 240 8.38 -3.47 -1.64
CA ALA A 240 9.72 -3.79 -1.15
C ALA A 240 10.69 -4.33 -2.22
N GLY A 241 10.41 -4.09 -3.50
CA GLY A 241 11.21 -4.56 -4.63
C GLY A 241 10.77 -5.90 -5.22
N LEU A 242 9.68 -6.51 -4.76
CA LEU A 242 9.12 -7.75 -5.34
C LEU A 242 8.75 -7.60 -6.82
N GLU A 243 8.45 -6.39 -7.24
CA GLU A 243 8.08 -6.05 -8.62
C GLU A 243 9.21 -5.42 -9.43
N ALA A 244 10.45 -5.44 -8.95
CA ALA A 244 11.57 -4.81 -9.64
C ALA A 244 11.97 -5.54 -10.93
N ASP A 245 11.69 -6.83 -11.02
CA ASP A 245 11.89 -7.67 -12.22
C ASP A 245 10.50 -8.07 -12.76
N PRO A 246 10.15 -7.70 -14.00
CA PRO A 246 8.82 -8.00 -14.56
C PRO A 246 8.49 -9.49 -14.63
N ASP A 247 9.45 -10.34 -15.01
CA ASP A 247 9.24 -11.78 -15.12
C ASP A 247 9.01 -12.41 -13.74
N TYR A 248 9.67 -11.87 -12.72
CA TYR A 248 9.55 -12.32 -11.34
C TYR A 248 8.27 -11.81 -10.66
N LYS A 249 7.87 -10.57 -11.02
CA LYS A 249 6.63 -9.95 -10.53
C LYS A 249 5.41 -10.83 -10.76
N GLU A 250 5.20 -11.28 -12.00
CA GLU A 250 4.02 -12.09 -12.36
C GLU A 250 4.00 -13.44 -11.62
N GLN A 251 5.18 -14.05 -11.45
CA GLN A 251 5.29 -15.32 -10.73
C GLN A 251 4.97 -15.14 -9.24
N ILE A 252 5.56 -14.13 -8.58
CA ILE A 252 5.28 -13.84 -7.17
C ILE A 252 3.81 -13.51 -6.95
N GLN A 253 3.22 -12.67 -7.82
CA GLN A 253 1.81 -12.31 -7.74
C GLN A 253 0.91 -13.54 -7.87
N SER A 254 1.20 -14.44 -8.81
CA SER A 254 0.46 -15.68 -8.99
C SER A 254 0.47 -16.55 -7.73
N GLU A 255 1.62 -16.72 -7.09
CA GLU A 255 1.71 -17.50 -5.85
C GLU A 255 1.03 -16.78 -4.68
N LEU A 256 1.17 -15.45 -4.56
CA LEU A 256 0.46 -14.68 -3.54
C LEU A 256 -1.07 -14.75 -3.69
N LEU A 257 -1.59 -14.79 -4.91
CA LEU A 257 -3.02 -14.99 -5.15
C LEU A 257 -3.48 -16.37 -4.65
N LYS A 258 -2.69 -17.43 -4.83
CA LYS A 258 -3.01 -18.76 -4.27
C LYS A 258 -2.98 -18.75 -2.74
N LEU A 259 -1.95 -18.11 -2.15
CA LEU A 259 -1.81 -17.96 -0.70
C LEU A 259 -3.00 -17.23 -0.08
N THR A 260 -3.40 -16.10 -0.67
CA THR A 260 -4.50 -15.26 -0.19
C THR A 260 -5.87 -15.90 -0.40
N ARG A 261 -6.05 -16.68 -1.46
CA ARG A 261 -7.23 -17.49 -1.73
C ARG A 261 -7.27 -18.79 -0.93
N LEU A 262 -6.26 -19.03 -0.08
CA LEU A 262 -6.11 -20.22 0.75
C LEU A 262 -5.98 -21.53 -0.04
N GLU A 263 -5.55 -21.46 -1.28
CA GLU A 263 -5.30 -22.58 -2.18
C GLU A 263 -3.98 -23.29 -1.88
N GLU A 264 -3.07 -22.60 -1.18
CA GLU A 264 -1.80 -23.16 -0.71
C GLU A 264 -1.49 -22.74 0.74
N THR A 265 -0.59 -23.47 1.35
CA THR A 265 -0.03 -23.13 2.66
C THR A 265 1.17 -22.20 2.53
N SER A 266 1.57 -21.54 3.62
CA SER A 266 2.79 -20.72 3.61
C SER A 266 4.07 -21.54 3.33
N ASP A 267 4.09 -22.81 3.69
CA ASP A 267 5.23 -23.69 3.38
C ASP A 267 5.32 -23.97 1.88
N GLU A 268 4.20 -24.29 1.22
CA GLU A 268 4.13 -24.49 -0.23
C GLU A 268 4.45 -23.18 -0.97
N PHE A 269 3.95 -22.04 -0.51
CA PHE A 269 4.29 -20.73 -1.06
C PHE A 269 5.80 -20.48 -1.05
N ILE A 270 6.48 -20.69 0.09
CA ILE A 270 7.94 -20.50 0.19
C ILE A 270 8.71 -21.52 -0.67
N GLU A 271 8.22 -22.75 -0.76
CA GLU A 271 8.81 -23.76 -1.65
C GLU A 271 8.69 -23.34 -3.13
N ASN A 272 7.51 -22.88 -3.54
CA ASN A 272 7.26 -22.38 -4.90
C ASN A 272 8.17 -21.19 -5.23
N LEU A 273 8.25 -20.18 -4.34
CA LEU A 273 9.16 -19.04 -4.53
C LEU A 273 10.64 -19.47 -4.63
N SER A 274 11.05 -20.49 -3.87
CA SER A 274 12.43 -21.01 -3.88
C SER A 274 12.79 -21.72 -5.18
N ASN A 275 11.80 -22.19 -5.92
CA ASN A 275 11.96 -22.88 -7.20
C ASN A 275 11.83 -21.96 -8.41
N MET A 276 11.53 -20.67 -8.22
CA MET A 276 11.54 -19.67 -9.30
C MET A 276 12.97 -19.46 -9.82
N LYS A 277 13.10 -19.23 -11.12
CA LYS A 277 14.39 -19.06 -11.80
C LYS A 277 14.50 -17.71 -12.46
#